data_97ab9686786f8eb6b1b3b0fdfcc19770
#
_entry.id   97ab9686786f8eb6b1b3b0fdfcc19770
#
_cell.length_a   1.000
_cell.length_b   1.000
_cell.length_c   1.000
_cell.angle_alpha   90.00
_cell.angle_beta   90.00
_cell.angle_gamma   90.00
#
_symmetry.space_group_name_H-M   'P 1'
#
loop_
_entity.id
_entity.type
_entity.pdbx_description
1 polymer ?
#
loop_
_entity_poly.entity_id
_entity_poly.type
_entity_poly.pdbx_seq_one_letter_code
_entity_poly.pdbx_strand_id
1 'polypeptide(L)'
;MNIGIISDTHGVFDDRFAEFFRDCDEIWHAGDFGGGYETAAGIAALKPLVGVVGNCDERGLMYDYPLYKHFEREGLHILMTHIGGYPGHYDFHALQLIERYRPDVFVCGHSHILRVMRDSRFPCGDGRDMLVINPGAAGLQGFHIVRTAIRLKITDKTLSDLEVLNIER
;
A
#
# COMPACT_ATOMS: atom_id res chain seq x y z
N MET A 1 4.05 -9.97 12.75
CA MET A 1 2.99 -8.98 12.47
C MET A 1 2.35 -9.29 11.13
N ASN A 2 1.01 -9.39 11.06
CA ASN A 2 0.27 -9.64 9.82
C ASN A 2 -0.23 -8.30 9.26
N ILE A 3 0.06 -8.02 8.01
CA ILE A 3 -0.22 -6.73 7.36
C ILE A 3 -1.17 -6.93 6.19
N GLY A 4 -2.25 -6.14 6.16
CA GLY A 4 -3.09 -5.95 4.98
C GLY A 4 -2.61 -4.75 4.17
N ILE A 5 -2.59 -4.85 2.84
CA ILE A 5 -2.21 -3.75 1.94
C ILE A 5 -3.30 -3.56 0.90
N ILE A 6 -3.79 -2.34 0.80
CA ILE A 6 -4.90 -1.96 -0.09
C ILE A 6 -4.64 -0.58 -0.69
N SER A 7 -5.22 -0.27 -1.84
CA SER A 7 -5.15 1.03 -2.50
C SER A 7 -6.36 1.26 -3.39
N ASP A 8 -6.57 2.53 -3.76
CA ASP A 8 -7.52 2.89 -4.81
C ASP A 8 -8.93 2.35 -4.54
N THR A 9 -9.40 2.54 -3.29
CA THR A 9 -10.74 2.11 -2.86
C THR A 9 -11.84 2.97 -3.47
N HIS A 10 -11.56 4.26 -3.74
CA HIS A 10 -12.52 5.19 -4.35
C HIS A 10 -13.91 5.14 -3.74
N GLY A 11 -13.99 5.06 -2.40
CA GLY A 11 -15.25 5.02 -1.66
C GLY A 11 -15.88 3.62 -1.54
N VAL A 12 -15.22 2.57 -2.04
CA VAL A 12 -15.76 1.20 -2.03
C VAL A 12 -14.86 0.28 -1.19
N PHE A 13 -15.37 -0.12 -0.05
CA PHE A 13 -14.74 -1.11 0.82
C PHE A 13 -15.83 -2.05 1.34
N ASP A 14 -15.86 -3.28 0.85
CA ASP A 14 -16.92 -4.25 1.16
C ASP A 14 -16.43 -5.38 2.10
N ASP A 15 -17.38 -6.17 2.57
CA ASP A 15 -17.16 -7.23 3.56
C ASP A 15 -16.10 -8.26 3.16
N ARG A 16 -15.86 -8.47 1.87
CA ARG A 16 -14.84 -9.42 1.39
C ARG A 16 -13.42 -8.96 1.73
N PHE A 17 -13.18 -7.63 1.69
CA PHE A 17 -11.90 -7.07 2.17
C PHE A 17 -11.81 -7.13 3.69
N ALA A 18 -12.90 -6.83 4.41
CA ALA A 18 -12.95 -6.93 5.87
C ALA A 18 -12.64 -8.36 6.33
N GLU A 19 -13.23 -9.36 5.68
CA GLU A 19 -12.99 -10.78 5.93
C GLU A 19 -11.53 -11.16 5.63
N PHE A 20 -10.99 -10.74 4.50
CA PHE A 20 -9.60 -11.02 4.10
C PHE A 20 -8.59 -10.44 5.09
N PHE A 21 -8.88 -9.28 5.66
CA PHE A 21 -8.02 -8.61 6.64
C PHE A 21 -8.33 -8.96 8.11
N ARG A 22 -9.23 -9.90 8.37
CA ARG A 22 -9.67 -10.26 9.73
C ARG A 22 -8.49 -10.56 10.67
N ASP A 23 -7.51 -11.31 10.19
CA ASP A 23 -6.36 -11.76 10.96
C ASP A 23 -5.13 -10.84 10.82
N CYS A 24 -5.29 -9.70 10.16
CA CYS A 24 -4.24 -8.68 10.09
C CYS A 24 -4.17 -7.88 11.39
N ASP A 25 -2.97 -7.47 11.76
CA ASP A 25 -2.72 -6.60 12.90
C ASP A 25 -2.88 -5.13 12.52
N GLU A 26 -2.59 -4.80 11.25
CA GLU A 26 -2.60 -3.43 10.72
C GLU A 26 -2.94 -3.47 9.22
N ILE A 27 -3.60 -2.41 8.71
CA ILE A 27 -3.87 -2.21 7.29
C ILE A 27 -3.06 -1.01 6.79
N TRP A 28 -2.40 -1.15 5.63
CA TRP A 28 -1.74 -0.08 4.91
C TRP A 28 -2.56 0.32 3.69
N HIS A 29 -2.91 1.61 3.59
CA HIS A 29 -3.66 2.14 2.46
C HIS A 29 -2.80 3.08 1.63
N ALA A 30 -2.51 2.71 0.39
CA ALA A 30 -1.60 3.45 -0.49
C ALA A 30 -2.28 4.56 -1.31
N GLY A 31 -3.34 5.18 -0.76
CA GLY A 31 -3.98 6.37 -1.33
C GLY A 31 -5.20 6.12 -2.20
N ASP A 32 -5.88 7.21 -2.57
CA ASP A 32 -7.17 7.22 -3.24
C ASP A 32 -8.25 6.47 -2.47
N PHE A 33 -8.46 6.90 -1.21
CA PHE A 33 -9.54 6.40 -0.36
C PHE A 33 -10.91 6.61 -1.02
N GLY A 34 -11.16 7.83 -1.53
CA GLY A 34 -12.45 8.27 -2.01
C GLY A 34 -13.51 8.29 -0.89
N GLY A 35 -14.66 8.92 -1.16
CA GLY A 35 -15.71 9.04 -0.14
C GLY A 35 -15.31 9.80 1.13
N GLY A 36 -14.23 10.58 1.05
CA GLY A 36 -13.73 11.41 2.15
C GLY A 36 -13.33 10.59 3.39
N TYR A 37 -13.64 11.13 4.56
CA TYR A 37 -13.34 10.51 5.85
C TYR A 37 -14.09 9.20 6.11
N GLU A 38 -15.24 8.99 5.48
CA GLU A 38 -16.09 7.82 5.77
C GLU A 38 -15.36 6.51 5.41
N THR A 39 -14.73 6.45 4.25
CA THR A 39 -13.97 5.26 3.82
C THR A 39 -12.78 4.99 4.74
N ALA A 40 -11.98 6.02 5.01
CA ALA A 40 -10.82 5.90 5.90
C ALA A 40 -11.24 5.48 7.31
N ALA A 41 -12.29 6.11 7.88
CA ALA A 41 -12.82 5.78 9.19
C ALA A 41 -13.41 4.35 9.24
N GLY A 42 -14.10 3.92 8.18
CA GLY A 42 -14.61 2.55 8.08
C GLY A 42 -13.51 1.50 8.12
N ILE A 43 -12.41 1.72 7.39
CA ILE A 43 -11.25 0.83 7.41
C ILE A 43 -10.55 0.89 8.78
N ALA A 44 -10.35 2.09 9.33
CA ALA A 44 -9.71 2.29 10.64
C ALA A 44 -10.51 1.70 11.81
N ALA A 45 -11.83 1.57 11.68
CA ALA A 45 -12.68 0.92 12.67
C ALA A 45 -12.45 -0.60 12.73
N LEU A 46 -11.93 -1.21 11.67
CA LEU A 46 -11.64 -2.66 11.63
C LEU A 46 -10.27 -2.96 12.22
N LYS A 47 -9.25 -2.21 11.82
CA LYS A 47 -7.85 -2.42 12.20
C LYS A 47 -7.10 -1.08 12.24
N PRO A 48 -6.01 -0.97 13.01
CA PRO A 48 -5.10 0.15 12.93
C PRO A 48 -4.74 0.44 11.47
N LEU A 49 -4.89 1.69 11.04
CA LEU A 49 -4.71 2.10 9.66
C LEU A 49 -3.51 3.03 9.51
N VAL A 50 -2.58 2.64 8.67
CA VAL A 50 -1.49 3.49 8.18
C VAL A 50 -1.79 3.84 6.74
N GLY A 51 -1.86 5.12 6.40
CA GLY A 51 -2.24 5.54 5.05
C GLY A 51 -1.45 6.73 4.53
N VAL A 52 -1.55 6.93 3.23
CA VAL A 52 -1.17 8.14 2.51
C VAL A 52 -2.33 8.61 1.67
N VAL A 53 -2.43 9.90 1.37
CA VAL A 53 -3.44 10.39 0.42
C VAL A 53 -3.01 10.14 -1.02
N GLY A 54 -4.00 9.96 -1.89
CA GLY A 54 -3.82 9.90 -3.33
C GLY A 54 -4.23 11.20 -4.03
N ASN A 55 -4.18 11.19 -5.35
CA ASN A 55 -4.50 12.37 -6.17
C ASN A 55 -6.01 12.64 -6.29
N CYS A 56 -6.85 11.65 -6.01
CA CYS A 56 -8.32 11.80 -5.99
C CYS A 56 -8.87 12.09 -4.59
N ASP A 57 -8.03 12.11 -3.57
CA ASP A 57 -8.48 12.34 -2.20
C ASP A 57 -8.70 13.82 -1.91
N GLU A 58 -9.66 14.10 -1.03
CA GLU A 58 -9.97 15.45 -0.57
C GLU A 58 -8.83 16.02 0.29
N ARG A 59 -8.58 17.32 0.18
CA ARG A 59 -7.52 18.01 0.95
C ARG A 59 -7.65 17.83 2.46
N GLY A 60 -8.88 17.63 2.96
CA GLY A 60 -9.13 17.39 4.39
C GLY A 60 -8.40 16.16 4.93
N LEU A 61 -8.32 15.08 4.14
CA LEU A 61 -7.62 13.85 4.53
C LEU A 61 -6.11 14.03 4.76
N MET A 62 -5.50 15.08 4.19
CA MET A 62 -4.06 15.36 4.38
C MET A 62 -3.68 15.74 5.82
N TYR A 63 -4.65 16.06 6.68
CA TYR A 63 -4.37 16.30 8.10
C TYR A 63 -4.03 15.00 8.85
N ASP A 64 -4.61 13.87 8.43
CA ASP A 64 -4.43 12.58 9.07
C ASP A 64 -3.49 11.66 8.26
N TYR A 65 -3.51 11.79 6.94
CA TYR A 65 -2.73 10.96 6.01
C TYR A 65 -1.84 11.84 5.14
N PRO A 66 -0.50 11.75 5.27
CA PRO A 66 0.43 12.56 4.48
C PRO A 66 0.52 12.10 3.01
N LEU A 67 1.19 12.89 2.14
CA LEU A 67 1.49 12.51 0.75
C LEU A 67 2.43 11.31 0.63
N TYR A 68 3.31 11.14 1.60
CA TYR A 68 4.15 9.96 1.75
C TYR A 68 4.43 9.69 3.23
N LYS A 69 4.74 8.44 3.57
CA LYS A 69 5.09 8.04 4.92
C LYS A 69 6.28 7.09 4.91
N HIS A 70 7.29 7.42 5.72
CA HIS A 70 8.40 6.53 6.01
C HIS A 70 8.27 6.07 7.47
N PHE A 71 8.25 4.78 7.70
CA PHE A 71 8.02 4.18 9.01
C PHE A 71 8.69 2.81 9.12
N GLU A 72 8.75 2.25 10.34
CA GLU A 72 9.36 0.96 10.61
C GLU A 72 8.33 -0.03 11.14
N ARG A 73 8.43 -1.30 10.70
CA ARG A 73 7.69 -2.44 11.26
C ARG A 73 8.60 -3.67 11.31
N GLU A 74 8.69 -4.30 12.48
CA GLU A 74 9.51 -5.51 12.70
C GLU A 74 10.96 -5.33 12.20
N GLY A 75 11.51 -4.12 12.33
CA GLY A 75 12.87 -3.78 11.87
C GLY A 75 13.03 -3.55 10.37
N LEU A 76 11.97 -3.62 9.58
CA LEU A 76 11.96 -3.20 8.16
C LEU A 76 11.60 -1.73 8.04
N HIS A 77 12.31 -1.00 7.18
CA HIS A 77 11.99 0.36 6.77
C HIS A 77 11.02 0.33 5.60
N ILE A 78 9.85 0.91 5.80
CA ILE A 78 8.79 0.98 4.80
C ILE A 78 8.64 2.42 4.31
N LEU A 79 8.60 2.61 3.00
CA LEU A 79 8.21 3.86 2.38
C LEU A 79 6.92 3.65 1.61
N MET A 80 5.93 4.50 1.87
CA MET A 80 4.64 4.47 1.19
C MET A 80 4.33 5.82 0.56
N THR A 81 3.88 5.83 -0.68
CA THR A 81 3.31 6.99 -1.41
C THR A 81 2.27 6.50 -2.39
N HIS A 82 1.37 7.37 -2.85
CA HIS A 82 0.35 6.93 -3.80
C HIS A 82 0.92 6.77 -5.21
N ILE A 83 1.48 7.82 -5.81
CA ILE A 83 2.05 7.77 -7.16
C ILE A 83 3.48 7.30 -7.06
N GLY A 84 3.73 6.03 -7.39
CA GLY A 84 5.04 5.40 -7.20
C GLY A 84 5.72 4.92 -8.48
N GLY A 85 4.96 4.36 -9.40
CA GLY A 85 5.52 3.65 -10.56
C GLY A 85 6.00 2.24 -10.21
N TYR A 86 7.08 1.77 -10.87
CA TYR A 86 7.64 0.42 -10.67
C TYR A 86 9.12 0.39 -11.09
N PRO A 87 9.87 -0.68 -10.79
CA PRO A 87 11.28 -0.81 -11.15
C PRO A 87 11.56 -0.46 -12.61
N GLY A 88 12.42 0.53 -12.83
CA GLY A 88 12.75 1.08 -14.15
C GLY A 88 11.88 2.26 -14.61
N HIS A 89 10.73 2.47 -13.99
CA HIS A 89 9.74 3.49 -14.37
C HIS A 89 9.09 4.12 -13.14
N TYR A 90 9.90 4.53 -12.17
CA TYR A 90 9.40 5.27 -10.99
C TYR A 90 8.94 6.67 -11.38
N ASP A 91 7.92 7.13 -10.67
CA ASP A 91 7.63 8.56 -10.61
C ASP A 91 8.85 9.34 -10.09
N PHE A 92 9.05 10.56 -10.56
CA PHE A 92 10.22 11.37 -10.21
C PHE A 92 10.31 11.64 -8.70
N HIS A 93 9.19 11.99 -8.06
CA HIS A 93 9.18 12.25 -6.62
C HIS A 93 9.36 10.97 -5.81
N ALA A 94 8.73 9.88 -6.24
CA ALA A 94 8.91 8.58 -5.61
C ALA A 94 10.36 8.12 -5.66
N LEU A 95 11.05 8.30 -6.81
CA LEU A 95 12.47 7.97 -6.95
C LEU A 95 13.34 8.76 -5.96
N GLN A 96 13.10 10.08 -5.83
CA GLN A 96 13.82 10.91 -4.85
C GLN A 96 13.62 10.42 -3.41
N LEU A 97 12.39 10.01 -3.06
CA LEU A 97 12.10 9.46 -1.74
C LEU A 97 12.80 8.10 -1.52
N ILE A 98 12.79 7.21 -2.51
CA ILE A 98 13.49 5.92 -2.46
C ILE A 98 15.00 6.14 -2.27
N GLU A 99 15.62 7.04 -3.03
CA GLU A 99 17.03 7.37 -2.91
C GLU A 99 17.39 7.95 -1.53
N ARG A 100 16.49 8.77 -0.98
CA ARG A 100 16.69 9.40 0.32
C ARG A 100 16.56 8.42 1.48
N TYR A 101 15.51 7.60 1.49
CA TYR A 101 15.15 6.76 2.63
C TYR A 101 15.68 5.34 2.54
N ARG A 102 16.07 4.86 1.34
CA ARG A 102 16.57 3.51 1.11
C ARG A 102 15.72 2.44 1.81
N PRO A 103 14.40 2.37 1.54
CA PRO A 103 13.52 1.47 2.24
C PRO A 103 13.78 0.01 1.88
N ASP A 104 13.41 -0.91 2.79
CA ASP A 104 13.38 -2.35 2.53
C ASP A 104 12.13 -2.72 1.69
N VAL A 105 11.03 -1.98 1.92
CA VAL A 105 9.76 -2.16 1.22
C VAL A 105 9.24 -0.80 0.74
N PHE A 106 8.93 -0.72 -0.54
CA PHE A 106 8.27 0.43 -1.15
C PHE A 106 6.85 0.05 -1.55
N VAL A 107 5.84 0.76 -1.03
CA VAL A 107 4.42 0.53 -1.29
C VAL A 107 3.83 1.72 -2.04
N CYS A 108 3.09 1.45 -3.12
CA CYS A 108 2.40 2.49 -3.89
C CYS A 108 1.07 1.97 -4.47
N GLY A 109 0.27 2.87 -5.06
CA GLY A 109 -1.00 2.60 -5.73
C GLY A 109 -1.08 3.20 -7.13
N HIS A 110 -2.17 3.93 -7.40
CA HIS A 110 -2.42 4.79 -8.57
C HIS A 110 -2.58 4.05 -9.93
N SER A 111 -1.70 3.12 -10.24
CA SER A 111 -1.74 2.43 -11.55
C SER A 111 -2.88 1.41 -11.65
N HIS A 112 -3.51 1.06 -10.55
CA HIS A 112 -4.51 -0.02 -10.43
C HIS A 112 -3.99 -1.41 -10.88
N ILE A 113 -2.67 -1.58 -11.01
CA ILE A 113 -2.05 -2.82 -11.48
C ILE A 113 -1.34 -3.49 -10.33
N LEU A 114 -1.81 -4.68 -9.95
CA LEU A 114 -1.14 -5.51 -8.97
C LEU A 114 0.31 -5.82 -9.40
N ARG A 115 1.26 -5.47 -8.55
CA ARG A 115 2.69 -5.77 -8.75
C ARG A 115 3.39 -6.07 -7.43
N VAL A 116 4.15 -7.13 -7.43
CA VAL A 116 5.08 -7.45 -6.35
C VAL A 116 6.42 -7.81 -7.01
N MET A 117 7.42 -6.95 -6.87
CA MET A 117 8.68 -7.05 -7.59
C MET A 117 9.86 -6.66 -6.69
N ARG A 118 11.05 -7.22 -6.94
CA ARG A 118 12.28 -6.74 -6.32
C ARG A 118 13.04 -5.82 -7.25
N ASP A 119 13.70 -4.82 -6.68
CA ASP A 119 14.56 -3.90 -7.43
C ASP A 119 15.99 -3.93 -6.89
N SER A 120 16.88 -4.61 -7.63
CA SER A 120 18.30 -4.77 -7.28
C SER A 120 19.12 -3.48 -7.37
N ARG A 121 18.57 -2.40 -7.95
CA ARG A 121 19.22 -1.08 -7.96
C ARG A 121 19.21 -0.42 -6.58
N PHE A 122 18.32 -0.87 -5.70
CA PHE A 122 18.18 -0.37 -4.34
C PHE A 122 18.35 -1.52 -3.34
N PRO A 123 19.61 -1.98 -3.10
CA PRO A 123 19.85 -3.02 -2.11
C PRO A 123 19.58 -2.47 -0.70
N CYS A 124 18.95 -3.30 0.12
CA CYS A 124 18.75 -3.07 1.54
C CYS A 124 20.07 -3.21 2.31
N GLY A 125 20.07 -2.73 3.56
CA GLY A 125 21.27 -2.77 4.41
C GLY A 125 21.81 -4.18 4.72
N ASP A 126 21.00 -5.21 4.53
CA ASP A 126 21.36 -6.63 4.70
C ASP A 126 21.68 -7.35 3.37
N GLY A 127 21.78 -6.61 2.26
CA GLY A 127 22.08 -7.13 0.94
C GLY A 127 20.90 -7.71 0.15
N ARG A 128 19.69 -7.70 0.72
CA ARG A 128 18.48 -8.02 -0.05
C ARG A 128 18.09 -6.87 -0.99
N ASP A 129 17.36 -7.18 -2.04
CA ASP A 129 16.81 -6.17 -2.94
C ASP A 129 15.55 -5.54 -2.32
N MET A 130 15.34 -4.25 -2.53
CA MET A 130 14.10 -3.56 -2.13
C MET A 130 12.88 -4.25 -2.73
N LEU A 131 11.86 -4.52 -1.91
CA LEU A 131 10.59 -5.05 -2.37
C LEU A 131 9.65 -3.90 -2.74
N VAL A 132 9.14 -3.93 -3.96
CA VAL A 132 8.14 -2.97 -4.47
C VAL A 132 6.79 -3.65 -4.52
N ILE A 133 5.79 -3.05 -3.88
CA ILE A 133 4.42 -3.57 -3.79
C ILE A 133 3.45 -2.50 -4.30
N ASN A 134 2.64 -2.87 -5.28
CA ASN A 134 1.40 -2.18 -5.61
C ASN A 134 0.26 -3.20 -5.46
N PRO A 135 -0.69 -3.02 -4.54
CA PRO A 135 -1.74 -4.00 -4.29
C PRO A 135 -2.81 -4.05 -5.41
N GLY A 136 -2.68 -3.22 -6.45
CA GLY A 136 -3.74 -3.01 -7.43
C GLY A 136 -4.83 -2.10 -6.87
N ALA A 137 -6.03 -2.15 -7.44
CA ALA A 137 -7.16 -1.35 -6.99
C ALA A 137 -8.22 -2.20 -6.30
N ALA A 138 -8.71 -1.73 -5.15
CA ALA A 138 -9.78 -2.35 -4.41
C ALA A 138 -11.18 -1.80 -4.78
N GLY A 139 -11.22 -0.61 -5.36
CA GLY A 139 -12.45 0.05 -5.79
C GLY A 139 -12.99 -0.40 -7.14
N LEU A 140 -13.98 0.32 -7.62
CA LEU A 140 -14.63 0.08 -8.91
C LEU A 140 -14.23 1.08 -10.00
N GLN A 141 -13.42 2.09 -9.67
CA GLN A 141 -12.98 3.12 -10.61
C GLN A 141 -11.78 2.65 -11.43
N GLY A 142 -11.73 2.99 -12.71
CA GLY A 142 -10.63 2.65 -13.59
C GLY A 142 -10.93 1.51 -14.57
N PHE A 143 -9.90 1.01 -15.26
CA PHE A 143 -10.02 0.02 -16.35
C PHE A 143 -9.73 -1.42 -15.91
N HIS A 144 -9.32 -1.64 -14.67
CA HIS A 144 -9.07 -2.98 -14.15
C HIS A 144 -10.37 -3.79 -14.08
N ILE A 145 -10.28 -5.09 -14.32
CA ILE A 145 -11.40 -6.03 -14.30
C ILE A 145 -11.46 -6.86 -13.02
N VAL A 146 -10.38 -6.85 -12.24
CA VAL A 146 -10.26 -7.56 -10.98
C VAL A 146 -9.87 -6.56 -9.89
N ARG A 147 -10.60 -6.56 -8.80
CA ARG A 147 -10.29 -5.80 -7.59
C ARG A 147 -9.34 -6.63 -6.74
N THR A 148 -8.30 -6.01 -6.21
CA THR A 148 -7.23 -6.75 -5.52
C THR A 148 -6.86 -6.12 -4.19
N ALA A 149 -6.34 -6.95 -3.29
CA ALA A 149 -5.65 -6.56 -2.07
C ALA A 149 -4.60 -7.62 -1.73
N ILE A 150 -3.64 -7.26 -0.89
CA ILE A 150 -2.57 -8.14 -0.44
C ILE A 150 -2.64 -8.27 1.07
N ARG A 151 -2.32 -9.46 1.60
CA ARG A 151 -1.87 -9.62 2.97
C ARG A 151 -0.54 -10.35 3.00
N LEU A 152 0.28 -10.05 4.00
CA LEU A 152 1.58 -10.66 4.20
C LEU A 152 1.93 -10.65 5.69
N LYS A 153 2.96 -11.41 6.05
CA LYS A 153 3.50 -11.45 7.40
C LYS A 153 4.91 -10.85 7.43
N ILE A 154 5.19 -10.07 8.46
CA ILE A 154 6.52 -9.57 8.77
C ILE A 154 6.94 -10.17 10.12
N THR A 155 8.12 -10.78 10.17
CA THR A 155 8.74 -11.30 11.39
C THR A 155 10.25 -11.15 11.28
N ASP A 156 10.88 -10.48 12.23
CA ASP A 156 12.34 -10.32 12.31
C ASP A 156 12.97 -9.94 10.96
N LYS A 157 12.52 -8.85 10.36
CA LYS A 157 12.95 -8.33 9.04
C LYS A 157 12.67 -9.26 7.85
N THR A 158 11.85 -10.28 8.02
CA THR A 158 11.52 -11.23 6.96
C THR A 158 10.05 -11.09 6.56
N LEU A 159 9.81 -10.98 5.26
CA LEU A 159 8.46 -11.00 4.68
C LEU A 159 8.13 -12.42 4.22
N SER A 160 6.96 -12.92 4.62
CA SER A 160 6.46 -14.25 4.27
C SER A 160 4.96 -14.25 4.04
N ASP A 161 4.42 -15.38 3.65
CA ASP A 161 2.98 -15.66 3.57
C ASP A 161 2.20 -14.60 2.79
N LEU A 162 2.78 -14.14 1.66
CA LEU A 162 2.10 -13.18 0.79
C LEU A 162 0.94 -13.86 0.07
N GLU A 163 -0.24 -13.33 0.29
CA GLU A 163 -1.47 -13.76 -0.36
C GLU A 163 -2.14 -12.59 -1.08
N VAL A 164 -2.82 -12.88 -2.18
CA VAL A 164 -3.57 -11.90 -2.97
C VAL A 164 -5.04 -12.29 -2.97
N LEU A 165 -5.88 -11.34 -2.55
CA LEU A 165 -7.32 -11.42 -2.78
C LEU A 165 -7.62 -10.94 -4.19
N ASN A 166 -8.40 -11.72 -4.94
CA ASN A 166 -8.91 -11.36 -6.26
C ASN A 166 -10.43 -11.41 -6.25
N ILE A 167 -11.06 -10.31 -6.60
CA ILE A 167 -12.52 -10.18 -6.66
C ILE A 167 -12.87 -9.72 -8.06
N GLU A 168 -13.62 -10.53 -8.81
CA GLU A 168 -14.17 -10.10 -10.09
C GLU A 168 -15.08 -8.87 -9.91
N ARG A 169 -14.99 -7.96 -10.85
CA ARG A 169 -15.69 -6.66 -10.81
C ARG A 169 -17.13 -6.77 -11.28
#